data_e9688153ab4b0bfbecb81a6da15801d9
#
_entry.id   e9688153ab4b0bfbecb81a6da15801d9
#
_cell.length_a   1.000
_cell.length_b   1.000
_cell.length_c   1.000
_cell.angle_alpha   90.00
_cell.angle_beta   90.00
_cell.angle_gamma   90.00
#
_symmetry.space_group_name_H-M   'P 1'
#
loop_
_entity.id
_entity.type
_entity.pdbx_description
1 polymer ?
#
loop_
_entity_poly.entity_id
_entity_poly.type
_entity_poly.pdbx_seq_one_letter_code
_entity_poly.pdbx_strand_id
1 'polypeptide(L)'
;MKVYVKVRMKVEFIYDLLLFHTYSRLSGFLVNLLGLAVIITGGFLLRNQTIQLRQAFVYIAVGVMILMFTPINLRLQAGRMMGQPRYDSEIQYGFDENGIEEKMGEQVRTYGWNTVQKAVSTPKDIAFYIEESSALVLPKESFGENFMPVMKLVVSNLSRDRIYIR
;
A
#
# COMPACT_ATOMS: atom_id res chain seq x y z
N MET A 1 20.66 -18.91 -9.54
CA MET A 1 20.11 -19.64 -8.34
C MET A 1 18.74 -19.02 -8.06
N LYS A 2 17.66 -19.83 -7.94
CA LYS A 2 16.30 -19.33 -7.73
C LYS A 2 15.98 -19.26 -6.24
N VAL A 3 15.54 -18.11 -5.78
CA VAL A 3 15.16 -17.84 -4.37
C VAL A 3 13.65 -17.83 -4.26
N TYR A 4 13.09 -18.60 -3.35
CA TYR A 4 11.64 -18.71 -3.19
C TYR A 4 11.16 -17.99 -1.93
N VAL A 5 10.07 -17.23 -2.07
CA VAL A 5 9.37 -16.57 -0.97
C VAL A 5 7.90 -16.99 -1.01
N LYS A 6 7.42 -17.55 0.09
CA LYS A 6 6.02 -17.94 0.24
C LYS A 6 5.25 -16.84 0.96
N VAL A 7 4.14 -16.44 0.38
CA VAL A 7 3.32 -15.34 0.86
C VAL A 7 1.90 -15.81 1.12
N ARG A 8 1.45 -15.63 2.34
CA ARG A 8 0.04 -15.73 2.70
C ARG A 8 -0.51 -14.31 2.88
N MET A 9 -1.33 -13.88 1.93
CA MET A 9 -1.86 -12.52 1.97
C MET A 9 -2.80 -12.31 3.15
N LYS A 10 -2.77 -11.08 3.71
CA LYS A 10 -3.67 -10.62 4.76
C LYS A 10 -4.26 -9.27 4.35
N VAL A 11 -5.43 -8.94 4.88
CA VAL A 11 -6.09 -7.64 4.63
C VAL A 11 -5.17 -6.46 4.95
N GLU A 12 -4.35 -6.60 6.00
CA GLU A 12 -3.46 -5.54 6.47
C GLU A 12 -2.38 -5.16 5.43
N PHE A 13 -1.88 -6.13 4.66
CA PHE A 13 -0.85 -5.87 3.63
C PHE A 13 -1.46 -5.12 2.43
N ILE A 14 -2.63 -5.58 1.97
CA ILE A 14 -3.34 -4.86 0.89
C ILE A 14 -3.73 -3.45 1.35
N TYR A 15 -4.19 -3.32 2.59
CA TYR A 15 -4.54 -2.03 3.16
C TYR A 15 -3.34 -1.08 3.25
N ASP A 16 -2.17 -1.56 3.70
CA ASP A 16 -0.93 -0.78 3.76
C ASP A 16 -0.51 -0.26 2.38
N LEU A 17 -0.57 -1.12 1.36
CA LEU A 17 -0.29 -0.73 -0.02
C LEU A 17 -1.28 0.33 -0.53
N LEU A 18 -2.58 0.16 -0.27
CA LEU A 18 -3.60 1.11 -0.69
C LEU A 18 -3.44 2.48 0.01
N LEU A 19 -3.10 2.47 1.31
CA LEU A 19 -2.76 3.68 2.05
C LEU A 19 -1.56 4.39 1.42
N PHE A 20 -0.47 3.65 1.22
CA PHE A 20 0.75 4.20 0.63
C PHE A 20 0.45 4.82 -0.73
N HIS A 21 -0.28 4.10 -1.61
CA HIS A 21 -0.62 4.60 -2.94
C HIS A 21 -1.51 5.85 -2.90
N THR A 22 -2.50 5.88 -2.00
CA THR A 22 -3.44 7.00 -1.86
C THR A 22 -2.75 8.24 -1.31
N TYR A 23 -1.97 8.09 -0.23
CA TYR A 23 -1.31 9.22 0.43
C TYR A 23 0.01 9.66 -0.23
N SER A 24 0.56 8.86 -1.12
CA SER A 24 1.65 9.30 -2.01
C SER A 24 1.17 10.22 -3.13
N ARG A 25 -0.15 10.31 -3.35
CA ARG A 25 -0.75 11.23 -4.31
C ARG A 25 -1.18 12.53 -3.63
N LEU A 26 -1.03 13.65 -4.31
CA LEU A 26 -1.39 14.97 -3.80
C LEU A 26 -2.89 15.06 -3.38
N SER A 27 -3.77 14.36 -4.11
CA SER A 27 -5.21 14.32 -3.81
C SER A 27 -5.52 13.75 -2.42
N GLY A 28 -4.86 12.66 -2.02
CA GLY A 28 -5.04 12.06 -0.69
C GLY A 28 -4.56 12.98 0.44
N PHE A 29 -3.48 13.72 0.20
CA PHE A 29 -2.99 14.73 1.14
C PHE A 29 -3.97 15.90 1.28
N LEU A 30 -4.52 16.41 0.16
CA LEU A 30 -5.45 17.54 0.16
C LEU A 30 -6.75 17.24 0.92
N VAL A 31 -7.28 16.03 0.83
CA VAL A 31 -8.48 15.62 1.59
C VAL A 31 -8.22 15.69 3.09
N ASN A 32 -7.05 15.22 3.55
CA ASN A 32 -6.70 15.31 4.97
C ASN A 32 -6.50 16.76 5.41
N LEU A 33 -5.87 17.58 4.59
CA LEU A 33 -5.69 19.00 4.86
C LEU A 33 -7.05 19.71 5.00
N LEU A 34 -8.01 19.37 4.14
CA LEU A 34 -9.37 19.90 4.22
C LEU A 34 -10.07 19.51 5.53
N GLY A 35 -10.03 18.23 5.91
CA GLY A 35 -10.62 17.77 7.17
C GLY A 35 -10.02 18.46 8.40
N LEU A 36 -8.70 18.64 8.41
CA LEU A 36 -8.00 19.36 9.47
C LEU A 36 -8.37 20.85 9.49
N ALA A 37 -8.45 21.49 8.32
CA ALA A 37 -8.85 22.89 8.20
C ALA A 37 -10.27 23.15 8.76
N VAL A 38 -11.22 22.23 8.52
CA VAL A 38 -12.58 22.32 9.07
C VAL A 38 -12.55 22.27 10.60
N ILE A 39 -11.77 21.37 11.20
CA ILE A 39 -11.63 21.27 12.67
C ILE A 39 -11.03 22.55 13.24
N ILE A 40 -9.94 23.03 12.66
CA ILE A 40 -9.25 24.25 13.09
C ILE A 40 -10.17 25.46 13.00
N THR A 41 -10.93 25.58 11.90
CA THR A 41 -11.91 26.66 11.71
C THR A 41 -12.97 26.65 12.82
N GLY A 42 -13.52 25.47 13.16
CA GLY A 42 -14.47 25.34 14.25
C GLY A 42 -13.90 25.79 15.61
N GLY A 43 -12.66 25.39 15.90
CA GLY A 43 -11.95 25.81 17.11
C GLY A 43 -11.68 27.32 17.17
N PHE A 44 -11.27 27.91 16.04
CA PHE A 44 -11.01 29.34 15.92
C PHE A 44 -12.29 30.18 16.09
N LEU A 45 -13.39 29.79 15.47
CA LEU A 45 -14.68 30.47 15.60
C LEU A 45 -15.24 30.37 17.02
N LEU A 46 -15.05 29.23 17.69
CA LEU A 46 -15.44 29.06 19.10
C LEU A 46 -14.60 29.98 20.02
N ARG A 47 -13.28 30.01 19.81
CA ARG A 47 -12.38 30.87 20.59
C ARG A 47 -12.75 32.34 20.47
N ASN A 48 -13.13 32.79 19.29
CA ASN A 48 -13.58 34.16 19.02
C ASN A 48 -15.02 34.42 19.42
N GLN A 49 -15.68 33.48 20.10
CA GLN A 49 -17.10 33.57 20.53
C GLN A 49 -18.09 33.84 19.38
N THR A 50 -17.68 33.55 18.14
CA THR A 50 -18.53 33.71 16.93
C THR A 50 -19.58 32.61 16.83
N ILE A 51 -19.27 31.42 17.38
CA ILE A 51 -20.19 30.27 17.41
C ILE A 51 -20.30 29.72 18.84
N GLN A 52 -21.42 29.03 19.09
CA GLN A 52 -21.64 28.33 20.34
C GLN A 52 -20.90 26.96 20.34
N LEU A 53 -20.66 26.42 21.53
CA LEU A 53 -20.01 25.11 21.74
C LEU A 53 -20.72 24.01 20.92
N ARG A 54 -22.04 23.99 20.87
CA ARG A 54 -22.83 23.04 20.07
C ARG A 54 -22.46 23.08 18.57
N GLN A 55 -22.26 24.27 18.02
CA GLN A 55 -21.86 24.44 16.62
C GLN A 55 -20.43 24.01 16.38
N ALA A 56 -19.52 24.26 17.32
CA ALA A 56 -18.13 23.80 17.24
C ALA A 56 -18.04 22.26 17.18
N PHE A 57 -18.89 21.55 17.92
CA PHE A 57 -18.98 20.08 17.82
C PHE A 57 -19.35 19.60 16.41
N VAL A 58 -20.20 20.34 15.69
CA VAL A 58 -20.55 20.00 14.31
C VAL A 58 -19.34 20.13 13.39
N TYR A 59 -18.54 21.19 13.52
CA TYR A 59 -17.30 21.35 12.76
C TYR A 59 -16.31 20.19 13.04
N ILE A 60 -16.15 19.83 14.30
CA ILE A 60 -15.28 18.71 14.70
C ILE A 60 -15.80 17.40 14.09
N ALA A 61 -17.10 17.12 14.22
CA ALA A 61 -17.70 15.89 13.70
C ALA A 61 -17.53 15.78 12.17
N VAL A 62 -17.77 16.86 11.44
CA VAL A 62 -17.61 16.93 9.98
C VAL A 62 -16.14 16.74 9.60
N GLY A 63 -15.20 17.43 10.27
CA GLY A 63 -13.78 17.29 9.99
C GLY A 63 -13.27 15.87 10.27
N VAL A 64 -13.68 15.26 11.38
CA VAL A 64 -13.35 13.87 11.71
C VAL A 64 -13.95 12.90 10.68
N MET A 65 -15.18 13.13 10.24
CA MET A 65 -15.82 12.32 9.19
C MET A 65 -15.00 12.37 7.88
N ILE A 66 -14.54 13.56 7.47
CA ILE A 66 -13.69 13.72 6.27
C ILE A 66 -12.37 12.95 6.44
N LEU A 67 -11.71 13.06 7.60
CA LEU A 67 -10.45 12.38 7.88
C LEU A 67 -10.60 10.85 7.91
N MET A 68 -11.69 10.35 8.48
CA MET A 68 -11.93 8.90 8.63
C MET A 68 -12.47 8.26 7.35
N PHE A 69 -13.04 9.03 6.43
CA PHE A 69 -13.66 8.50 5.22
C PHE A 69 -12.68 7.70 4.36
N THR A 70 -11.50 8.25 4.09
CA THR A 70 -10.48 7.60 3.25
C THR A 70 -9.96 6.30 3.87
N PRO A 71 -9.44 6.26 5.12
CA PRO A 71 -8.90 5.03 5.69
C PRO A 71 -9.97 3.95 5.86
N ILE A 72 -11.21 4.31 6.20
CA ILE A 72 -12.30 3.33 6.32
C ILE A 72 -12.62 2.71 4.95
N ASN A 73 -12.77 3.53 3.90
CA ASN A 73 -13.03 3.02 2.56
C ASN A 73 -11.90 2.13 2.03
N LEU A 74 -10.64 2.50 2.24
CA LEU A 74 -9.50 1.69 1.84
C LEU A 74 -9.46 0.35 2.58
N ARG A 75 -9.82 0.32 3.87
CA ARG A 75 -9.91 -0.94 4.63
C ARG A 75 -11.03 -1.85 4.10
N LEU A 76 -12.19 -1.27 3.78
CA LEU A 76 -13.29 -2.03 3.15
C LEU A 76 -12.90 -2.55 1.76
N GLN A 77 -12.19 -1.74 0.98
CA GLN A 77 -11.66 -2.15 -0.34
C GLN A 77 -10.65 -3.29 -0.20
N ALA A 78 -9.70 -3.20 0.74
CA ALA A 78 -8.76 -4.28 1.03
C ALA A 78 -9.47 -5.58 1.41
N GLY A 79 -10.52 -5.50 2.25
CA GLY A 79 -11.34 -6.67 2.61
C GLY A 79 -12.04 -7.30 1.39
N ARG A 80 -12.58 -6.48 0.49
CA ARG A 80 -13.20 -6.98 -0.75
C ARG A 80 -12.18 -7.63 -1.70
N MET A 81 -10.98 -7.06 -1.80
CA MET A 81 -9.91 -7.64 -2.61
C MET A 81 -9.47 -9.00 -2.06
N MET A 82 -9.37 -9.15 -0.73
CA MET A 82 -9.06 -10.45 -0.09
C MET A 82 -10.12 -11.53 -0.33
N GLY A 83 -11.37 -11.17 -0.58
CA GLY A 83 -12.42 -12.12 -0.96
C GLY A 83 -12.32 -12.67 -2.38
N GLN A 84 -11.28 -12.29 -3.14
CA GLN A 84 -11.05 -12.87 -4.47
C GLN A 84 -10.35 -14.24 -4.35
N PRO A 85 -10.73 -15.23 -5.20
CA PRO A 85 -10.14 -16.58 -5.17
C PRO A 85 -8.61 -16.60 -5.30
N ARG A 86 -8.03 -15.55 -5.85
CA ARG A 86 -6.58 -15.36 -5.97
C ARG A 86 -5.84 -15.43 -4.63
N TYR A 87 -6.48 -14.99 -3.55
CA TYR A 87 -5.83 -14.87 -2.23
C TYR A 87 -6.21 -16.00 -1.26
N ASP A 88 -7.02 -16.96 -1.70
CA ASP A 88 -7.43 -18.11 -0.86
C ASP A 88 -6.27 -19.09 -0.61
N SER A 89 -5.28 -19.13 -1.50
CA SER A 89 -4.12 -20.00 -1.41
C SER A 89 -2.83 -19.24 -1.14
N GLU A 90 -1.83 -19.96 -0.64
CA GLU A 90 -0.46 -19.43 -0.51
C GLU A 90 0.12 -19.14 -1.90
N ILE A 91 0.66 -17.94 -2.07
CA ILE A 91 1.33 -17.53 -3.29
C ILE A 91 2.83 -17.75 -3.11
N GLN A 92 3.45 -18.46 -4.03
CA GLN A 92 4.90 -18.65 -4.03
C GLN A 92 5.54 -17.77 -5.10
N TYR A 93 6.45 -16.91 -4.68
CA TYR A 93 7.27 -16.10 -5.57
C TYR A 93 8.67 -16.69 -5.71
N GLY A 94 9.12 -16.88 -6.94
CA GLY A 94 10.49 -17.31 -7.26
C GLY A 94 11.25 -16.17 -7.92
N PHE A 95 12.42 -15.84 -7.40
CA PHE A 95 13.28 -14.78 -7.93
C PHE A 95 14.55 -15.40 -8.52
N ASP A 96 14.87 -15.08 -9.75
CA ASP A 96 16.12 -15.46 -10.41
C ASP A 96 16.67 -14.34 -11.30
N GLU A 97 17.72 -14.62 -12.05
CA GLU A 97 18.34 -13.65 -12.98
C GLU A 97 17.43 -13.25 -14.14
N ASN A 98 16.42 -14.05 -14.48
CA ASN A 98 15.49 -13.80 -15.57
C ASN A 98 14.28 -12.97 -15.15
N GLY A 99 13.88 -13.01 -13.87
CA GLY A 99 12.73 -12.27 -13.39
C GLY A 99 12.09 -12.82 -12.11
N ILE A 100 10.80 -12.59 -12.02
CA ILE A 100 9.93 -12.97 -10.90
C ILE A 100 8.91 -13.97 -11.42
N GLU A 101 8.84 -15.14 -10.83
CA GLU A 101 7.81 -16.14 -11.05
C GLU A 101 6.78 -16.07 -9.92
N GLU A 102 5.51 -15.97 -10.27
CA GLU A 102 4.39 -16.03 -9.35
C GLU A 102 3.65 -17.35 -9.56
N LYS A 103 3.60 -18.20 -8.53
CA LYS A 103 2.88 -19.46 -8.56
C LYS A 103 1.71 -19.41 -7.59
N MET A 104 0.49 -19.61 -8.10
CA MET A 104 -0.76 -19.67 -7.36
C MET A 104 -1.48 -20.98 -7.69
N GLY A 105 -1.41 -21.99 -6.81
CA GLY A 105 -1.91 -23.32 -7.09
C GLY A 105 -1.23 -23.90 -8.34
N GLU A 106 -2.01 -24.18 -9.39
CA GLU A 106 -1.49 -24.68 -10.67
C GLU A 106 -1.11 -23.57 -11.67
N GLN A 107 -1.52 -22.35 -11.39
CA GLN A 107 -1.20 -21.22 -12.28
C GLN A 107 0.21 -20.69 -12.01
N VAL A 108 1.00 -20.57 -13.06
CA VAL A 108 2.34 -19.97 -13.00
C VAL A 108 2.38 -18.80 -13.97
N ARG A 109 2.83 -17.66 -13.47
CA ARG A 109 3.07 -16.44 -14.26
C ARG A 109 4.51 -16.02 -14.08
N THR A 110 5.15 -15.59 -15.15
CA THR A 110 6.55 -15.13 -15.12
C THR A 110 6.62 -13.70 -15.62
N TYR A 111 7.34 -12.87 -14.88
CA TYR A 111 7.55 -11.45 -15.17
C TYR A 111 9.06 -11.22 -15.30
N GLY A 112 9.52 -10.88 -16.50
CA GLY A 112 10.92 -10.50 -16.69
C GLY A 112 11.26 -9.19 -15.98
N TRP A 113 12.52 -9.00 -15.58
CA TRP A 113 12.96 -7.75 -14.93
C TRP A 113 12.70 -6.51 -15.77
N ASN A 114 12.67 -6.63 -17.09
CA ASN A 114 12.34 -5.55 -18.02
C ASN A 114 10.88 -5.07 -17.90
N THR A 115 9.96 -5.94 -17.46
CA THR A 115 8.55 -5.58 -17.24
C THR A 115 8.31 -4.94 -15.86
N VAL A 116 9.25 -5.07 -14.92
CA VAL A 116 9.16 -4.45 -13.61
C VAL A 116 9.47 -2.95 -13.75
N GLN A 117 8.46 -2.11 -13.60
CA GLN A 117 8.60 -0.66 -13.70
C GLN A 117 9.32 -0.06 -12.51
N LYS A 118 8.99 -0.49 -11.30
CA LYS A 118 9.61 -0.05 -10.05
C LYS A 118 9.39 -1.03 -8.91
N ALA A 119 10.31 -1.03 -7.96
CA ALA A 119 10.19 -1.71 -6.67
C ALA A 119 10.08 -0.66 -5.56
N VAL A 120 9.03 -0.73 -4.75
CA VAL A 120 8.71 0.26 -3.71
C VAL A 120 8.54 -0.43 -2.37
N SER A 121 9.16 0.10 -1.32
CA SER A 121 8.95 -0.33 0.05
C SER A 121 7.87 0.51 0.71
N THR A 122 6.83 -0.13 1.23
CA THR A 122 5.90 0.43 2.19
C THR A 122 6.36 0.11 3.62
N PRO A 123 5.68 0.56 4.68
CA PRO A 123 6.00 0.14 6.04
C PRO A 123 6.02 -1.38 6.24
N LYS A 124 5.08 -2.12 5.64
CA LYS A 124 4.91 -3.56 5.85
C LYS A 124 5.32 -4.43 4.67
N ASP A 125 5.32 -3.88 3.44
CA ASP A 125 5.45 -4.66 2.22
C ASP A 125 6.58 -4.17 1.31
N ILE A 126 6.93 -5.00 0.33
CA ILE A 126 7.64 -4.60 -0.89
C ILE A 126 6.71 -4.87 -2.06
N ALA A 127 6.45 -3.84 -2.85
CA ALA A 127 5.61 -3.92 -4.03
C ALA A 127 6.46 -3.79 -5.30
N PHE A 128 6.37 -4.79 -6.18
CA PHE A 128 6.96 -4.77 -7.51
C PHE A 128 5.88 -4.40 -8.53
N TYR A 129 5.91 -3.20 -9.05
CA TYR A 129 4.95 -2.71 -10.03
C TYR A 129 5.30 -3.26 -11.41
N ILE A 130 4.39 -4.04 -11.99
CA ILE A 130 4.51 -4.58 -13.35
C ILE A 130 3.86 -3.62 -14.35
N GLU A 131 2.72 -3.03 -13.95
CA GLU A 131 1.98 -2.01 -14.68
C GLU A 131 1.60 -0.89 -13.71
N GLU A 132 1.05 0.22 -14.22
CA GLU A 132 0.64 1.36 -13.38
C GLU A 132 -0.35 0.97 -12.27
N SER A 133 -1.22 -0.02 -12.54
CA SER A 133 -2.27 -0.47 -11.62
C SER A 133 -2.08 -1.89 -11.08
N SER A 134 -1.02 -2.59 -11.51
CA SER A 134 -0.75 -3.99 -11.12
C SER A 134 0.59 -4.11 -10.40
N ALA A 135 0.56 -4.62 -9.19
CA ALA A 135 1.76 -4.85 -8.38
C ALA A 135 1.74 -6.24 -7.72
N LEU A 136 2.92 -6.86 -7.69
CA LEU A 136 3.18 -8.03 -6.84
C LEU A 136 3.52 -7.52 -5.45
N VAL A 137 2.73 -7.90 -4.46
CA VAL A 137 2.87 -7.42 -3.08
C VAL A 137 3.44 -8.53 -2.23
N LEU A 138 4.60 -8.28 -1.64
CA LEU A 138 5.28 -9.24 -0.77
C LEU A 138 5.47 -8.62 0.62
N PRO A 139 4.81 -9.16 1.64
CA PRO A 139 5.03 -8.75 3.01
C PRO A 139 6.50 -8.94 3.42
N LYS A 140 7.08 -7.94 4.09
CA LYS A 140 8.48 -7.99 4.54
C LYS A 140 8.73 -9.19 5.45
N GLU A 141 7.75 -9.56 6.27
CA GLU A 141 7.81 -10.74 7.14
C GLU A 141 7.97 -12.06 6.37
N SER A 142 7.48 -12.12 5.13
CA SER A 142 7.53 -13.33 4.31
C SER A 142 8.91 -13.64 3.73
N PHE A 143 9.80 -12.67 3.70
CA PHE A 143 11.15 -12.88 3.15
C PHE A 143 12.06 -13.68 4.09
N GLY A 144 11.95 -13.49 5.40
CA GLY A 144 12.84 -14.13 6.36
C GLY A 144 14.32 -13.96 5.98
N GLU A 145 15.05 -15.05 5.96
CA GLU A 145 16.49 -15.10 5.55
C GLU A 145 16.70 -14.80 4.06
N ASN A 146 15.65 -14.93 3.24
CA ASN A 146 15.72 -14.70 1.80
C ASN A 146 15.68 -13.21 1.42
N PHE A 147 15.51 -12.30 2.39
CA PHE A 147 15.47 -10.86 2.11
C PHE A 147 16.70 -10.37 1.38
N MET A 148 17.89 -10.63 1.93
CA MET A 148 19.15 -10.17 1.31
C MET A 148 19.44 -10.82 -0.05
N PRO A 149 19.26 -12.15 -0.24
CA PRO A 149 19.37 -12.77 -1.55
C PRO A 149 18.44 -12.15 -2.61
N VAL A 150 17.15 -11.92 -2.27
CA VAL A 150 16.21 -11.29 -3.20
C VAL A 150 16.62 -9.86 -3.50
N MET A 151 16.99 -9.06 -2.49
CA MET A 151 17.43 -7.67 -2.70
C MET A 151 18.66 -7.57 -3.60
N LYS A 152 19.59 -8.50 -3.50
CA LYS A 152 20.75 -8.57 -4.43
C LYS A 152 20.28 -8.75 -5.87
N LEU A 153 19.33 -9.67 -6.13
CA LEU A 153 18.77 -9.87 -7.46
C LEU A 153 18.06 -8.61 -7.97
N VAL A 154 17.27 -7.95 -7.12
CA VAL A 154 16.58 -6.69 -7.46
C VAL A 154 17.58 -5.60 -7.86
N VAL A 155 18.61 -5.38 -7.06
CA VAL A 155 19.63 -4.34 -7.30
C VAL A 155 20.49 -4.67 -8.52
N SER A 156 20.73 -5.95 -8.81
CA SER A 156 21.51 -6.37 -9.98
C SER A 156 20.75 -6.25 -11.30
N ASN A 157 19.42 -6.32 -11.27
CA ASN A 157 18.59 -6.39 -12.47
C ASN A 157 17.71 -5.16 -12.71
N LEU A 158 17.48 -4.31 -11.70
CA LEU A 158 16.76 -3.06 -11.84
C LEU A 158 17.71 -1.86 -11.73
N SER A 159 17.48 -0.85 -12.52
CA SER A 159 18.20 0.42 -12.43
C SER A 159 17.84 1.17 -11.13
N ARG A 160 18.78 1.94 -10.59
CA ARG A 160 18.64 2.64 -9.29
C ARG A 160 17.45 3.59 -9.23
N ASP A 161 17.10 4.21 -10.34
CA ASP A 161 15.96 5.11 -10.49
C ASP A 161 14.59 4.40 -10.37
N ARG A 162 14.58 3.06 -10.44
CA ARG A 162 13.37 2.22 -10.25
C ARG A 162 13.28 1.58 -8.87
N ILE A 163 14.29 1.77 -8.00
CA ILE A 163 14.35 1.13 -6.68
C ILE A 163 14.09 2.18 -5.60
N TYR A 164 12.93 2.09 -4.96
CA TYR A 164 12.48 2.94 -3.85
C TYR A 164 12.32 2.11 -2.56
N ILE A 165 13.31 1.26 -2.28
CA ILE A 165 13.35 0.40 -1.09
C ILE A 165 14.21 1.10 -0.03
N ARG A 166 13.61 1.34 1.15
CA ARG A 166 14.28 1.93 2.33
C ARG A 166 14.25 0.97 3.49
#